data_eb68ecf89d196dd7b574e2d425590f16
#
_entry.id   eb68ecf89d196dd7b574e2d425590f16
#
_cell.length_a   1.000
_cell.length_b   1.000
_cell.length_c   1.000
_cell.angle_alpha   90.00
_cell.angle_beta   90.00
_cell.angle_gamma   90.00
#
_symmetry.space_group_name_H-M   'P 1'
#
loop_
_entity.id
_entity.type
_entity.pdbx_description
1 polymer ?
#
loop_
_entity_poly.entity_id
_entity_poly.type
_entity_poly.pdbx_seq_one_letter_code
_entity_poly.pdbx_strand_id
1 'polypeptide(L)'
;MRGSIDIKYTMKQFSILLVASVVITLGQAKAQESIKPKEADHKLIPYGKEERQVLHLWLPKTKAPAPLLLHYHGGGFVVGDIREKTQSRTAAICNAAGIAYAEVEYRLLNQAMLHEIMNDCARAVQFLRHNAKKYNLDKTRVASYGESAGASASLWL
;
A
#
# COMPACT_ATOMS: atom_id res chain seq x y z
N MET A 1 3.59 -12.26 -56.04
CA MET A 1 4.83 -12.06 -55.26
C MET A 1 4.51 -12.22 -53.77
N ARG A 2 4.89 -13.34 -53.16
CA ARG A 2 4.75 -13.56 -51.70
C ARG A 2 6.07 -13.16 -51.05
N GLY A 3 6.08 -12.05 -50.33
CA GLY A 3 7.24 -11.65 -49.56
C GLY A 3 7.49 -12.65 -48.42
N SER A 4 8.62 -13.32 -48.46
CA SER A 4 9.09 -14.15 -47.31
C SER A 4 9.43 -13.23 -46.15
N ILE A 5 8.68 -13.29 -45.10
CA ILE A 5 9.04 -12.64 -43.84
C ILE A 5 10.27 -13.34 -43.29
N ASP A 6 11.35 -12.60 -43.07
CA ASP A 6 12.61 -13.13 -42.57
C ASP A 6 12.47 -13.52 -41.10
N ILE A 7 12.10 -14.78 -40.85
CA ILE A 7 11.83 -15.36 -39.54
C ILE A 7 13.04 -15.25 -38.60
N LYS A 8 14.28 -15.23 -39.14
CA LYS A 8 15.50 -15.11 -38.33
C LYS A 8 15.64 -13.71 -37.71
N TYR A 9 15.20 -12.66 -38.41
CA TYR A 9 15.23 -11.30 -37.88
C TYR A 9 14.22 -11.10 -36.76
N THR A 10 13.02 -11.65 -36.91
CA THR A 10 11.96 -11.58 -35.90
C THR A 10 12.33 -12.34 -34.62
N MET A 11 12.93 -13.53 -34.72
CA MET A 11 13.39 -14.30 -33.54
C MET A 11 14.49 -13.59 -32.76
N LYS A 12 15.43 -12.92 -33.45
CA LYS A 12 16.51 -12.16 -32.79
C LYS A 12 15.98 -10.95 -32.01
N GLN A 13 15.00 -10.24 -32.56
CA GLN A 13 14.34 -9.13 -31.86
C GLN A 13 13.51 -9.60 -30.66
N PHE A 14 12.79 -10.73 -30.77
CA PHE A 14 12.06 -11.33 -29.64
C PHE A 14 12.98 -11.75 -28.51
N SER A 15 14.15 -12.34 -28.82
CA SER A 15 15.14 -12.73 -27.82
C SER A 15 15.75 -11.53 -27.09
N ILE A 16 16.02 -10.43 -27.78
CA ILE A 16 16.57 -9.21 -27.16
C ILE A 16 15.55 -8.55 -26.24
N LEU A 17 14.28 -8.48 -26.64
CA LEU A 17 13.19 -7.95 -25.83
C LEU A 17 12.95 -8.80 -24.56
N LEU A 18 12.98 -10.13 -24.70
CA LEU A 18 12.81 -11.04 -23.55
C LEU A 18 13.96 -10.91 -22.54
N VAL A 19 15.21 -10.86 -23.03
CA VAL A 19 16.39 -10.68 -22.15
C VAL A 19 16.37 -9.32 -21.47
N ALA A 20 16.02 -8.24 -22.19
CA ALA A 20 15.90 -6.92 -21.59
C ALA A 20 14.83 -6.87 -20.50
N SER A 21 13.65 -7.48 -20.72
CA SER A 21 12.59 -7.57 -19.74
C SER A 21 13.01 -8.33 -18.48
N VAL A 22 13.69 -9.45 -18.63
CA VAL A 22 14.22 -10.27 -17.53
C VAL A 22 15.28 -9.51 -16.73
N VAL A 23 16.20 -8.80 -17.39
CA VAL A 23 17.24 -8.02 -16.72
C VAL A 23 16.64 -6.85 -15.93
N ILE A 24 15.66 -6.15 -16.51
CA ILE A 24 14.94 -5.06 -15.80
C ILE A 24 14.22 -5.62 -14.58
N THR A 25 13.49 -6.73 -14.72
CA THR A 25 12.75 -7.37 -13.62
C THR A 25 13.68 -7.85 -12.49
N LEU A 26 14.83 -8.46 -12.86
CA LEU A 26 15.85 -8.89 -11.88
C LEU A 26 16.54 -7.71 -11.20
N GLY A 27 16.80 -6.62 -11.93
CA GLY A 27 17.35 -5.38 -11.38
C GLY A 27 16.41 -4.74 -10.38
N GLN A 28 15.12 -4.66 -10.70
CA GLN A 28 14.08 -4.14 -9.80
C GLN A 28 13.90 -5.03 -8.57
N ALA A 29 13.88 -6.36 -8.74
CA ALA A 29 13.78 -7.31 -7.62
C ALA A 29 14.97 -7.17 -6.66
N LYS A 30 16.21 -7.08 -7.16
CA LYS A 30 17.41 -6.87 -6.32
C LYS A 30 17.40 -5.50 -5.62
N ALA A 31 16.96 -4.43 -6.29
CA ALA A 31 16.81 -3.12 -5.67
C ALA A 31 15.77 -3.14 -4.55
N GLN A 32 14.67 -3.85 -4.74
CA GLN A 32 13.62 -4.02 -3.75
C GLN A 32 14.06 -4.89 -2.56
N GLU A 33 14.92 -5.88 -2.79
CA GLU A 33 15.49 -6.75 -1.76
C GLU A 33 16.47 -6.02 -0.83
N SER A 34 17.12 -4.95 -1.31
CA SER A 34 18.05 -4.13 -0.54
C SER A 34 17.38 -3.15 0.42
N ILE A 35 16.07 -2.88 0.26
CA ILE A 35 15.34 -1.95 1.12
C ILE A 35 15.05 -2.62 2.47
N LYS A 36 15.66 -2.08 3.52
CA LYS A 36 15.44 -2.56 4.90
C LYS A 36 14.07 -2.10 5.41
N PRO A 37 13.41 -2.93 6.24
CA PRO A 37 12.21 -2.50 6.95
C PRO A 37 12.46 -1.21 7.73
N LYS A 38 11.47 -0.32 7.75
CA LYS A 38 11.50 0.95 8.48
C LYS A 38 10.39 0.95 9.52
N GLU A 39 10.69 1.42 10.73
CA GLU A 39 9.65 1.66 11.73
C GLU A 39 8.72 2.81 11.31
N ALA A 40 7.47 2.76 11.81
CA ALA A 40 6.52 3.83 11.58
C ALA A 40 6.99 5.14 12.23
N ASP A 41 6.85 6.26 11.52
CA ASP A 41 7.14 7.59 12.06
C ASP A 41 6.11 7.96 13.13
N HIS A 42 4.88 7.44 12.98
CA HIS A 42 3.82 7.57 13.98
C HIS A 42 3.15 6.21 14.19
N LYS A 43 3.12 5.74 15.43
CA LYS A 43 2.52 4.46 15.81
C LYS A 43 1.21 4.67 16.55
N LEU A 44 0.21 3.82 16.26
CA LEU A 44 -1.08 3.76 16.96
C LEU A 44 -1.78 5.13 17.07
N ILE A 45 -1.80 5.89 15.97
CA ILE A 45 -2.53 7.16 15.92
C ILE A 45 -4.03 6.85 16.01
N PRO A 46 -4.76 7.35 17.01
CA PRO A 46 -6.20 7.13 17.08
C PRO A 46 -6.92 7.98 16.00
N TYR A 47 -7.77 7.32 15.22
CA TYR A 47 -8.67 7.99 14.28
C TYR A 47 -10.15 7.94 14.72
N GLY A 48 -10.42 7.28 15.84
CA GLY A 48 -11.73 7.16 16.46
C GLY A 48 -11.64 6.98 17.96
N LYS A 49 -12.75 6.54 18.59
CA LYS A 49 -12.87 6.38 20.04
C LYS A 49 -12.62 4.93 20.49
N GLU A 50 -12.76 3.97 19.58
CA GLU A 50 -12.62 2.56 19.88
C GLU A 50 -11.15 2.17 19.89
N GLU A 51 -10.80 1.20 20.73
CA GLU A 51 -9.42 0.73 20.92
C GLU A 51 -8.72 0.33 19.60
N ARG A 52 -9.48 -0.30 18.69
CA ARG A 52 -8.97 -0.73 17.38
C ARG A 52 -9.05 0.35 16.29
N GLN A 53 -9.58 1.52 16.58
CA GLN A 53 -9.59 2.64 15.62
C GLN A 53 -8.26 3.39 15.67
N VAL A 54 -7.17 2.70 15.31
CA VAL A 54 -5.80 3.22 15.29
C VAL A 54 -5.11 2.92 13.96
N LEU A 55 -4.05 3.63 13.66
CA LEU A 55 -3.23 3.38 12.48
C LEU A 55 -1.74 3.63 12.74
N HIS A 56 -0.91 3.02 11.94
CA HIS A 56 0.50 3.36 11.79
C HIS A 56 0.69 4.23 10.55
N LEU A 57 1.63 5.18 10.60
CA LEU A 57 1.92 6.07 9.47
C LEU A 57 3.43 6.18 9.25
N TRP A 58 3.84 5.96 8.01
CA TRP A 58 5.20 6.12 7.50
C TRP A 58 5.24 7.27 6.51
N LEU A 59 6.15 8.20 6.72
CA LEU A 59 6.26 9.41 5.92
C LEU A 59 7.56 9.40 5.11
N PRO A 60 7.49 9.72 3.80
CA PRO A 60 8.67 9.93 2.99
C PRO A 60 9.31 11.29 3.31
N LYS A 61 10.62 11.40 3.11
CA LYS A 61 11.35 12.67 3.23
C LYS A 61 11.16 13.51 1.96
N THR A 62 9.99 14.14 1.80
CA THR A 62 9.66 14.99 0.64
C THR A 62 9.36 16.42 1.08
N LYS A 63 9.72 17.41 0.23
CA LYS A 63 9.34 18.82 0.45
C LYS A 63 7.86 19.06 0.07
N ALA A 64 7.42 18.47 -1.04
CA ALA A 64 6.02 18.56 -1.48
C ALA A 64 5.15 17.54 -0.71
N PRO A 65 3.84 17.83 -0.56
CA PRO A 65 2.88 16.89 0.02
C PRO A 65 2.90 15.54 -0.69
N ALA A 66 3.04 14.46 0.07
CA ALA A 66 3.17 13.12 -0.44
C ALA A 66 1.82 12.49 -0.78
N PRO A 67 1.69 11.73 -1.88
CA PRO A 67 0.55 10.84 -2.07
C PRO A 67 0.50 9.82 -0.95
N LEU A 68 -0.69 9.29 -0.66
CA LEU A 68 -0.93 8.38 0.44
C LEU A 68 -1.47 7.04 -0.07
N LEU A 69 -0.86 5.94 0.39
CA LEU A 69 -1.36 4.59 0.21
C LEU A 69 -1.77 4.01 1.57
N LEU A 70 -3.04 3.57 1.69
CA LEU A 70 -3.53 2.89 2.89
C LEU A 70 -3.59 1.38 2.65
N HIS A 71 -3.24 0.63 3.69
CA HIS A 71 -3.37 -0.82 3.74
C HIS A 71 -4.39 -1.24 4.80
N TYR A 72 -5.28 -2.16 4.42
CA TYR A 72 -6.22 -2.83 5.31
C TYR A 72 -5.88 -4.32 5.37
N HIS A 73 -5.62 -4.83 6.57
CA HIS A 73 -5.25 -6.24 6.76
C HIS A 73 -6.40 -7.20 6.41
N GLY A 74 -6.06 -8.44 6.06
CA GLY A 74 -7.01 -9.54 5.92
C GLY A 74 -7.43 -10.12 7.27
N GLY A 75 -8.08 -11.29 7.23
CA GLY A 75 -8.47 -12.03 8.44
C GLY A 75 -9.97 -12.23 8.59
N GLY A 76 -10.76 -12.13 7.49
CA GLY A 76 -12.20 -12.40 7.48
C GLY A 76 -13.02 -11.48 8.37
N PHE A 77 -12.48 -10.33 8.79
CA PHE A 77 -13.03 -9.44 9.82
C PHE A 77 -13.17 -10.08 11.20
N VAL A 78 -12.54 -11.22 11.44
CA VAL A 78 -12.58 -11.95 12.73
C VAL A 78 -11.24 -12.01 13.44
N VAL A 79 -10.13 -11.87 12.69
CA VAL A 79 -8.75 -11.84 13.20
C VAL A 79 -7.90 -10.81 12.45
N GLY A 80 -6.75 -10.54 12.99
CA GLY A 80 -5.76 -9.59 12.47
C GLY A 80 -5.49 -8.47 13.46
N ASP A 81 -4.25 -8.00 13.50
CA ASP A 81 -3.83 -6.88 14.34
C ASP A 81 -2.53 -6.28 13.79
N ILE A 82 -2.53 -4.99 13.50
CA ILE A 82 -1.34 -4.27 13.03
C ILE A 82 -0.26 -4.13 14.11
N ARG A 83 -0.62 -4.34 15.39
CA ARG A 83 0.32 -4.30 16.52
C ARG A 83 1.23 -5.52 16.56
N GLU A 84 0.73 -6.66 16.06
CA GLU A 84 1.47 -7.93 16.02
C GLU A 84 2.33 -8.07 14.76
N LYS A 85 1.82 -7.60 13.62
CA LYS A 85 2.50 -7.74 12.33
C LYS A 85 2.32 -6.47 11.50
N THR A 86 3.41 -5.81 11.18
CA THR A 86 3.42 -4.60 10.37
C THR A 86 4.01 -4.83 8.97
N GLN A 87 3.55 -4.06 8.00
CA GLN A 87 4.06 -4.04 6.62
C GLN A 87 5.27 -3.09 6.46
N SER A 88 6.17 -3.09 7.44
CA SER A 88 7.29 -2.14 7.53
C SER A 88 8.23 -2.13 6.31
N ARG A 89 8.36 -3.26 5.60
CA ARG A 89 9.11 -3.34 4.34
C ARG A 89 8.36 -2.67 3.19
N THR A 90 7.06 -2.93 3.04
CA THR A 90 6.20 -2.27 2.04
C THR A 90 6.19 -0.76 2.27
N ALA A 91 6.07 -0.33 3.52
CA ALA A 91 6.17 1.07 3.90
C ALA A 91 7.50 1.70 3.49
N ALA A 92 8.62 1.01 3.70
CA ALA A 92 9.95 1.48 3.30
C ALA A 92 10.07 1.64 1.78
N ILE A 93 9.50 0.70 0.99
CA ILE A 93 9.44 0.77 -0.47
C ILE A 93 8.61 1.99 -0.92
N CYS A 94 7.42 2.17 -0.35
CA CYS A 94 6.57 3.33 -0.63
C CYS A 94 7.29 4.64 -0.32
N ASN A 95 7.92 4.74 0.86
CA ASN A 95 8.65 5.94 1.25
C ASN A 95 9.85 6.24 0.33
N ALA A 96 10.56 5.22 -0.14
CA ALA A 96 11.64 5.39 -1.13
C ALA A 96 11.12 5.96 -2.46
N ALA A 97 9.87 5.64 -2.82
CA ALA A 97 9.17 6.18 -3.98
C ALA A 97 8.48 7.55 -3.72
N GLY A 98 8.66 8.15 -2.54
CA GLY A 98 8.03 9.42 -2.17
C GLY A 98 6.55 9.30 -1.80
N ILE A 99 6.06 8.10 -1.49
CA ILE A 99 4.68 7.80 -1.13
C ILE A 99 4.59 7.59 0.38
N ALA A 100 3.67 8.29 1.06
CA ALA A 100 3.31 8.01 2.44
C ALA A 100 2.52 6.70 2.52
N TYR A 101 2.73 5.93 3.57
CA TYR A 101 2.08 4.64 3.77
C TYR A 101 1.37 4.62 5.12
N ALA A 102 0.13 4.16 5.15
CA ALA A 102 -0.62 3.97 6.38
C ALA A 102 -1.12 2.53 6.48
N GLU A 103 -0.99 1.94 7.65
CA GLU A 103 -1.52 0.63 7.98
C GLU A 103 -2.65 0.82 8.98
N VAL A 104 -3.86 0.42 8.60
CA VAL A 104 -5.08 0.74 9.33
C VAL A 104 -5.57 -0.48 10.08
N GLU A 105 -5.77 -0.31 11.39
CA GLU A 105 -6.49 -1.22 12.26
C GLU A 105 -7.98 -0.85 12.25
N TYR A 106 -8.84 -1.83 12.41
CA TYR A 106 -10.30 -1.64 12.46
C TYR A 106 -10.95 -2.67 13.38
N ARG A 107 -12.18 -2.39 13.87
CA ARG A 107 -12.92 -3.32 14.70
C ARG A 107 -13.21 -4.64 13.97
N LEU A 108 -13.35 -5.71 14.73
CA LEU A 108 -13.67 -7.04 14.23
C LEU A 108 -15.15 -7.38 14.50
N LEU A 109 -15.66 -8.47 13.88
CA LEU A 109 -17.07 -8.88 14.00
C LEU A 109 -17.51 -9.25 15.42
N ASN A 110 -16.57 -9.52 16.33
CA ASN A 110 -16.86 -9.69 17.75
C ASN A 110 -17.05 -8.35 18.50
N GLN A 111 -16.78 -7.21 17.85
CA GLN A 111 -16.83 -5.86 18.44
C GLN A 111 -17.83 -4.95 17.72
N ALA A 112 -18.10 -5.20 16.45
CA ALA A 112 -18.93 -4.33 15.62
C ALA A 112 -19.59 -5.10 14.46
N MET A 113 -20.68 -4.59 13.93
CA MET A 113 -21.29 -5.12 12.72
C MET A 113 -20.47 -4.75 11.47
N LEU A 114 -20.59 -5.53 10.41
CA LEU A 114 -19.77 -5.33 9.19
C LEU A 114 -19.84 -3.91 8.64
N HIS A 115 -21.02 -3.29 8.60
CA HIS A 115 -21.16 -1.91 8.09
C HIS A 115 -20.44 -0.88 8.99
N GLU A 116 -20.32 -1.13 10.30
CA GLU A 116 -19.58 -0.28 11.22
C GLU A 116 -18.07 -0.44 11.01
N ILE A 117 -17.61 -1.68 10.74
CA ILE A 117 -16.22 -1.97 10.37
C ILE A 117 -15.84 -1.24 9.06
N MET A 118 -16.72 -1.25 8.06
CA MET A 118 -16.54 -0.48 6.82
C MET A 118 -16.46 1.03 7.09
N ASN A 119 -17.29 1.52 7.99
CA ASN A 119 -17.24 2.93 8.43
C ASN A 119 -15.93 3.27 9.16
N ASP A 120 -15.35 2.33 9.92
CA ASP A 120 -14.03 2.51 10.53
C ASP A 120 -12.96 2.73 9.44
N CYS A 121 -12.97 1.89 8.40
CA CYS A 121 -12.05 2.01 7.27
C CYS A 121 -12.19 3.37 6.55
N ALA A 122 -13.42 3.79 6.25
CA ALA A 122 -13.70 5.08 5.64
C ALA A 122 -13.26 6.25 6.55
N ARG A 123 -13.48 6.13 7.86
CA ARG A 123 -13.07 7.13 8.85
C ARG A 123 -11.55 7.31 8.91
N ALA A 124 -10.78 6.25 8.77
CA ALA A 124 -9.31 6.34 8.71
C ALA A 124 -8.83 7.20 7.53
N VAL A 125 -9.45 7.04 6.35
CA VAL A 125 -9.18 7.89 5.17
C VAL A 125 -9.55 9.35 5.46
N GLN A 126 -10.75 9.58 5.99
CA GLN A 126 -11.22 10.93 6.33
C GLN A 126 -10.31 11.61 7.35
N PHE A 127 -9.87 10.87 8.38
CA PHE A 127 -8.94 11.35 9.40
C PHE A 127 -7.61 11.80 8.79
N LEU A 128 -7.01 10.99 7.92
CA LEU A 128 -5.74 11.33 7.26
C LEU A 128 -5.90 12.50 6.29
N ARG A 129 -7.01 12.59 5.55
CA ARG A 129 -7.34 13.73 4.70
C ARG A 129 -7.54 15.03 5.49
N HIS A 130 -8.22 14.95 6.63
CA HIS A 130 -8.41 16.09 7.53
C HIS A 130 -7.08 16.59 8.11
N ASN A 131 -6.19 15.68 8.46
CA ASN A 131 -4.89 15.97 9.03
C ASN A 131 -3.76 16.07 7.98
N ALA A 132 -4.10 16.17 6.70
CA ALA A 132 -3.12 16.14 5.60
C ALA A 132 -2.02 17.19 5.74
N LYS A 133 -2.35 18.41 6.16
CA LYS A 133 -1.36 19.48 6.39
C LYS A 133 -0.37 19.12 7.51
N LYS A 134 -0.86 18.51 8.58
CA LYS A 134 -0.04 18.08 9.73
C LYS A 134 1.03 17.06 9.34
N TYR A 135 0.67 16.13 8.46
CA TYR A 135 1.52 15.01 8.04
C TYR A 135 2.18 15.21 6.68
N ASN A 136 2.09 16.40 6.07
CA ASN A 136 2.58 16.70 4.73
C ASN A 136 2.06 15.71 3.66
N LEU A 137 0.75 15.42 3.68
CA LEU A 137 0.06 14.53 2.75
C LEU A 137 -0.69 15.32 1.68
N ASP A 138 -0.78 14.75 0.48
CA ASP A 138 -1.67 15.24 -0.57
C ASP A 138 -3.04 14.54 -0.44
N LYS A 139 -4.02 15.26 0.11
CA LYS A 139 -5.37 14.74 0.34
C LYS A 139 -6.13 14.36 -0.93
N THR A 140 -5.65 14.75 -2.11
CA THR A 140 -6.27 14.44 -3.42
C THR A 140 -5.68 13.19 -4.08
N ARG A 141 -4.47 12.78 -3.68
CA ARG A 141 -3.78 11.59 -4.18
C ARG A 141 -3.76 10.51 -3.10
N VAL A 142 -4.90 9.85 -2.93
CA VAL A 142 -5.11 8.80 -1.92
C VAL A 142 -5.57 7.52 -2.62
N ALA A 143 -4.90 6.42 -2.32
CA ALA A 143 -5.27 5.08 -2.77
C ALA A 143 -5.29 4.13 -1.57
N SER A 144 -5.99 3.01 -1.73
CA SER A 144 -6.06 1.95 -0.73
C SER A 144 -5.91 0.58 -1.37
N TYR A 145 -5.46 -0.38 -0.59
CA TYR A 145 -5.44 -1.80 -0.95
C TYR A 145 -5.55 -2.66 0.31
N GLY A 146 -5.70 -3.94 0.12
CA GLY A 146 -5.72 -4.93 1.20
C GLY A 146 -5.82 -6.34 0.67
N GLU A 147 -5.71 -7.33 1.53
CA GLU A 147 -5.87 -8.73 1.22
C GLU A 147 -7.18 -9.28 1.79
N SER A 148 -7.90 -10.15 1.04
CA SER A 148 -9.12 -10.82 1.52
C SER A 148 -10.15 -9.81 2.06
N ALA A 149 -10.49 -9.86 3.37
CA ALA A 149 -11.37 -8.89 4.03
C ALA A 149 -10.91 -7.44 3.84
N GLY A 150 -9.58 -7.20 3.90
CA GLY A 150 -9.00 -5.87 3.65
C GLY A 150 -9.20 -5.40 2.21
N ALA A 151 -9.20 -6.33 1.23
CA ALA A 151 -9.55 -5.99 -0.15
C ALA A 151 -11.00 -5.55 -0.27
N SER A 152 -11.93 -6.22 0.43
CA SER A 152 -13.35 -5.82 0.50
C SER A 152 -13.51 -4.44 1.12
N ALA A 153 -12.77 -4.15 2.21
CA ALA A 153 -12.75 -2.84 2.83
C ALA A 153 -12.23 -1.76 1.88
N SER A 154 -11.15 -2.05 1.15
CA SER A 154 -10.57 -1.13 0.16
C SER A 154 -11.51 -0.83 -1.02
N LEU A 155 -12.28 -1.82 -1.48
CA LEU A 155 -13.24 -1.65 -2.57
C LEU A 155 -14.53 -0.91 -2.15
N TRP A 156 -14.83 -0.90 -0.86
CA TRP A 156 -15.98 -0.17 -0.30
C TRP A 156 -15.77 1.36 -0.32
N LEU A 157 -14.52 1.84 -0.28
CA LEU A 157 -14.12 3.26 -0.20
C LEU A 157 -14.24 4.01 -1.52
#